data_e5383f5674c96b75b929836976389768
#
_entry.id   e5383f5674c96b75b929836976389768
#
_cell.length_a   1.000
_cell.length_b   1.000
_cell.length_c   1.000
_cell.angle_alpha   90.00
_cell.angle_beta   90.00
_cell.angle_gamma   90.00
#
_symmetry.space_group_name_H-M   'P 1'
#
loop_
_entity.id
_entity.type
_entity.pdbx_description
1 polymer ?
#
loop_
_entity_poly.entity_id
_entity_poly.type
_entity_poly.pdbx_seq_one_letter_code
_entity_poly.pdbx_strand_id
1 'polypeptide(L)'
;MKEKLKIHPRDNVAVCLKAQGEIPAGHKMALCDIPEGGEVIKYGCRIGLARCNIHKGEWVHTHNLRSALRVHEEYVYHPAECALPGRTPRTFRGFVRADGRVGIRNEIWILPTVGCVGKAAQSLARQTREYLHGSVTDVLAFEHPYGCSQLGDDQENTRQALAALACHPNAGGVLVLGLGCENSGVEEIRKRMENCDPQRVKFLVCQDADDEMAEGLALLHELIDRAAKDVRQEVGEDKLVLGLKCGGSDGFSGLTANPVIGALSDRIVACGGASLLTEVPEMFGAEQQLMDRCENETVFRDTVRLIQSFKDGFAAAGQPVYENPSPGNKAGGITTLEEKSLGCTQKSGSAPVRGVLGYAQRLHGQGLHLVAAPGNDLVASTALALAGAQIVLFSTGRGTPFACPVPTMKLSSNSALAEKKGSWIDFDAGPVLEEESIEVCAERLEEMVLRVASGERVKAEKAGLQDIAILKTGVTL
;
A
#
# COMPACT_ATOMS: atom_id res chain seq x y z
N MET A 1 3.29 21.75 -26.27
CA MET A 1 2.78 21.15 -25.01
C MET A 1 1.28 21.45 -24.87
N LYS A 2 0.49 20.43 -24.55
CA LYS A 2 -0.94 20.61 -24.26
C LYS A 2 -1.11 21.43 -22.97
N GLU A 3 -2.01 22.37 -22.94
CA GLU A 3 -2.29 23.19 -21.73
C GLU A 3 -3.27 22.51 -20.79
N LYS A 4 -4.15 21.68 -21.34
CA LYS A 4 -5.15 20.91 -20.62
C LYS A 4 -5.36 19.55 -21.23
N LEU A 5 -5.81 18.58 -20.42
CA LEU A 5 -6.04 17.19 -20.82
C LEU A 5 -7.49 16.78 -20.52
N LYS A 6 -8.23 16.39 -21.55
CA LYS A 6 -9.48 15.64 -21.47
C LYS A 6 -9.11 14.16 -21.48
N ILE A 7 -9.50 13.41 -20.45
CA ILE A 7 -9.04 12.01 -20.24
C ILE A 7 -9.88 11.02 -21.04
N HIS A 8 -11.19 11.20 -20.99
CA HIS A 8 -12.15 10.32 -21.66
C HIS A 8 -13.10 11.12 -22.57
N PRO A 9 -13.58 10.57 -23.70
CA PRO A 9 -14.49 11.29 -24.60
C PRO A 9 -15.77 11.83 -23.92
N ARG A 10 -16.27 11.15 -22.89
CA ARG A 10 -17.47 11.56 -22.13
C ARG A 10 -17.22 12.68 -21.12
N ASP A 11 -15.95 13.02 -20.82
CA ASP A 11 -15.64 14.02 -19.80
C ASP A 11 -16.19 15.40 -20.20
N ASN A 12 -16.83 16.07 -19.25
CA ASN A 12 -17.26 17.47 -19.38
C ASN A 12 -16.35 18.44 -18.61
N VAL A 13 -15.24 17.94 -18.07
CA VAL A 13 -14.13 18.71 -17.51
C VAL A 13 -12.80 18.27 -18.10
N ALA A 14 -11.80 19.16 -18.07
CA ALA A 14 -10.42 18.84 -18.38
C ALA A 14 -9.49 19.21 -17.23
N VAL A 15 -8.39 18.48 -17.05
CA VAL A 15 -7.33 18.81 -16.09
C VAL A 15 -6.39 19.84 -16.71
N CYS A 16 -6.14 20.94 -16.02
CA CYS A 16 -5.16 21.95 -16.43
C CYS A 16 -3.74 21.43 -16.16
N LEU A 17 -2.94 21.23 -17.18
CA LEU A 17 -1.55 20.79 -17.04
C LEU A 17 -0.63 21.94 -16.59
N LYS A 18 -1.03 23.17 -16.85
CA LYS A 18 -0.44 24.42 -16.36
C LYS A 18 -1.53 25.31 -15.79
N ALA A 19 -1.16 26.25 -14.93
CA ALA A 19 -2.12 27.22 -14.42
C ALA A 19 -2.75 28.02 -15.56
N GLN A 20 -4.08 28.23 -15.51
CA GLN A 20 -4.84 28.96 -16.50
C GLN A 20 -5.70 30.03 -15.79
N GLY A 21 -5.23 31.28 -15.79
CA GLY A 21 -5.83 32.35 -15.01
C GLY A 21 -5.82 32.00 -13.52
N GLU A 22 -7.00 31.94 -12.90
CA GLU A 22 -7.14 31.57 -11.49
C GLU A 22 -7.16 30.06 -11.23
N ILE A 23 -7.17 29.22 -12.27
CA ILE A 23 -7.22 27.76 -12.13
C ILE A 23 -5.80 27.21 -12.02
N PRO A 24 -5.39 26.63 -10.86
CA PRO A 24 -4.05 26.09 -10.70
C PRO A 24 -3.81 24.83 -11.56
N ALA A 25 -2.55 24.49 -11.79
CA ALA A 25 -2.17 23.22 -12.41
C ALA A 25 -2.70 22.04 -11.57
N GLY A 26 -3.13 20.97 -12.25
CA GLY A 26 -3.76 19.80 -11.62
C GLY A 26 -5.26 19.97 -11.32
N HIS A 27 -5.81 21.18 -11.41
CA HIS A 27 -7.22 21.44 -11.19
C HIS A 27 -8.04 21.30 -12.48
N LYS A 28 -9.38 21.30 -12.33
CA LYS A 28 -10.33 21.06 -13.41
C LYS A 28 -10.96 22.34 -13.93
N MET A 29 -11.11 22.40 -15.25
CA MET A 29 -11.85 23.41 -15.97
C MET A 29 -13.07 22.78 -16.67
N ALA A 30 -14.24 23.41 -16.61
CA ALA A 30 -15.42 22.97 -17.33
C ALA A 30 -15.25 23.11 -18.85
N LEU A 31 -15.61 22.07 -19.61
CA LEU A 31 -15.55 22.05 -21.08
C LEU A 31 -16.85 22.52 -21.75
N CYS A 32 -17.95 22.51 -21.02
CA CYS A 32 -19.29 22.97 -21.43
C CYS A 32 -20.00 23.51 -20.19
N ASP A 33 -21.16 24.15 -20.41
CA ASP A 33 -22.06 24.54 -19.32
C ASP A 33 -22.63 23.29 -18.64
N ILE A 34 -22.64 23.28 -17.29
CA ILE A 34 -23.19 22.21 -16.46
C ILE A 34 -24.24 22.86 -15.55
N PRO A 35 -25.54 22.49 -15.67
CA PRO A 35 -26.58 23.05 -14.84
C PRO A 35 -26.47 22.61 -13.39
N GLU A 36 -27.07 23.36 -12.47
CA GLU A 36 -27.20 22.93 -11.07
C GLU A 36 -27.84 21.55 -10.99
N GLY A 37 -27.26 20.65 -10.14
CA GLY A 37 -27.64 19.25 -10.04
C GLY A 37 -27.15 18.38 -11.19
N GLY A 38 -26.51 18.93 -12.22
CA GLY A 38 -25.95 18.21 -13.34
C GLY A 38 -24.72 17.39 -12.93
N GLU A 39 -24.50 16.30 -13.65
CA GLU A 39 -23.33 15.43 -13.40
C GLU A 39 -22.02 16.05 -13.89
N VAL A 40 -20.99 16.04 -13.04
CA VAL A 40 -19.63 16.36 -13.45
C VAL A 40 -18.92 15.03 -13.74
N ILE A 41 -18.37 14.92 -14.97
CA ILE A 41 -17.82 13.67 -15.49
C ILE A 41 -16.32 13.82 -15.74
N LYS A 42 -15.52 12.92 -15.15
CA LYS A 42 -14.07 12.74 -15.35
C LYS A 42 -13.75 11.26 -15.38
N TYR A 43 -12.76 10.84 -16.15
CA TYR A 43 -12.45 9.41 -16.38
C TYR A 43 -13.62 8.63 -17.03
N GLY A 44 -14.52 9.30 -17.73
CA GLY A 44 -15.74 8.70 -18.27
C GLY A 44 -16.83 8.40 -17.23
N CYS A 45 -16.60 8.73 -15.95
CA CYS A 45 -17.48 8.45 -14.83
C CYS A 45 -17.88 9.73 -14.09
N ARG A 46 -19.04 9.67 -13.39
CA ARG A 46 -19.47 10.75 -12.53
C ARG A 46 -18.53 10.91 -11.33
N ILE A 47 -18.00 12.12 -11.15
CA ILE A 47 -17.20 12.50 -9.99
C ILE A 47 -17.97 13.33 -8.96
N GLY A 48 -19.25 13.60 -9.20
CA GLY A 48 -20.12 14.35 -8.31
C GLY A 48 -21.20 15.12 -9.07
N LEU A 49 -21.91 15.98 -8.34
CA LEU A 49 -22.98 16.82 -8.85
C LEU A 49 -22.67 18.31 -8.67
N ALA A 50 -22.99 19.12 -9.67
CA ALA A 50 -22.87 20.57 -9.61
C ALA A 50 -23.75 21.15 -8.50
N ARG A 51 -23.21 22.06 -7.67
CA ARG A 51 -23.96 22.77 -6.60
C ARG A 51 -24.71 23.98 -7.11
N CYS A 52 -24.28 24.52 -8.23
CA CYS A 52 -24.83 25.67 -8.94
C CYS A 52 -24.52 25.50 -10.42
N ASN A 53 -25.03 26.39 -11.26
CA ASN A 53 -24.67 26.44 -12.67
C ASN A 53 -23.16 26.70 -12.79
N ILE A 54 -22.48 25.90 -13.60
CA ILE A 54 -21.03 26.00 -13.89
C ILE A 54 -20.91 26.32 -15.38
N HIS A 55 -20.31 27.45 -15.74
CA HIS A 55 -20.13 27.84 -17.13
C HIS A 55 -18.89 27.28 -17.75
N LYS A 56 -18.87 27.10 -19.05
CA LYS A 56 -17.71 26.68 -19.81
C LYS A 56 -16.50 27.58 -19.52
N GLY A 57 -15.37 26.95 -19.18
CA GLY A 57 -14.14 27.65 -18.84
C GLY A 57 -13.99 27.93 -17.34
N GLU A 58 -15.02 27.71 -16.52
CA GLU A 58 -14.93 27.94 -15.08
C GLU A 58 -14.14 26.85 -14.36
N TRP A 59 -13.56 27.24 -13.23
CA TRP A 59 -12.89 26.35 -12.31
C TRP A 59 -13.89 25.44 -11.58
N VAL A 60 -13.75 24.12 -11.73
CA VAL A 60 -14.56 23.13 -11.05
C VAL A 60 -13.84 22.62 -9.81
N HIS A 61 -14.39 22.96 -8.62
CA HIS A 61 -13.78 22.57 -7.34
C HIS A 61 -14.83 22.51 -6.21
N THR A 62 -14.43 22.45 -4.95
CA THR A 62 -15.31 22.27 -3.78
C THR A 62 -16.39 23.35 -3.62
N HIS A 63 -16.19 24.53 -4.19
CA HIS A 63 -17.18 25.63 -4.14
C HIS A 63 -18.40 25.35 -5.02
N ASN A 64 -18.26 24.58 -6.11
CA ASN A 64 -19.34 24.31 -7.06
C ASN A 64 -19.57 22.82 -7.38
N LEU A 65 -18.86 21.89 -6.72
CA LEU A 65 -19.01 20.45 -6.86
C LEU A 65 -19.24 19.78 -5.50
N ARG A 66 -20.14 18.80 -5.44
CA ARG A 66 -20.40 17.97 -4.24
C ARG A 66 -20.40 16.49 -4.58
N SER A 67 -20.09 15.63 -3.60
CA SER A 67 -20.22 14.19 -3.70
C SER A 67 -21.67 13.75 -3.88
N ALA A 68 -21.87 12.65 -4.57
CA ALA A 68 -23.15 11.96 -4.74
C ALA A 68 -23.14 10.55 -4.15
N LEU A 69 -22.12 10.19 -3.36
CA LEU A 69 -21.98 8.88 -2.72
C LEU A 69 -23.08 8.61 -1.71
N ARG A 70 -23.49 7.35 -1.63
CA ARG A 70 -24.45 6.82 -0.66
C ARG A 70 -23.80 5.71 0.18
N VAL A 71 -24.31 5.51 1.39
CA VAL A 71 -23.85 4.43 2.28
C VAL A 71 -24.20 3.07 1.67
N HIS A 72 -25.45 2.90 1.26
CA HIS A 72 -25.92 1.66 0.65
C HIS A 72 -26.18 1.88 -0.84
N GLU A 73 -25.61 1.02 -1.65
CA GLU A 73 -25.80 0.96 -3.10
C GLU A 73 -26.04 -0.50 -3.50
N GLU A 74 -26.85 -0.72 -4.52
CA GLU A 74 -27.02 -2.04 -5.11
C GLU A 74 -25.94 -2.24 -6.17
N TYR A 75 -25.17 -3.33 -6.04
CA TYR A 75 -24.14 -3.70 -6.99
C TYR A 75 -24.60 -4.89 -7.81
N VAL A 76 -24.33 -4.84 -9.10
CA VAL A 76 -24.65 -5.92 -10.04
C VAL A 76 -23.37 -6.40 -10.68
N TYR A 77 -23.19 -7.71 -10.77
CA TYR A 77 -22.04 -8.32 -11.41
C TYR A 77 -22.17 -8.31 -12.93
N HIS A 78 -21.34 -7.53 -13.61
CA HIS A 78 -21.23 -7.48 -15.05
C HIS A 78 -19.79 -7.91 -15.43
N PRO A 79 -19.51 -9.23 -15.58
CA PRO A 79 -18.14 -9.69 -15.79
C PRO A 79 -17.53 -9.08 -17.06
N ALA A 80 -16.41 -8.38 -16.90
CA ALA A 80 -15.62 -7.84 -17.98
C ALA A 80 -14.58 -8.86 -18.44
N GLU A 81 -14.31 -8.93 -19.73
CA GLU A 81 -13.14 -9.66 -20.24
C GLU A 81 -11.86 -8.93 -19.79
N CYS A 82 -11.05 -9.62 -18.98
CA CYS A 82 -9.76 -9.14 -18.48
C CYS A 82 -8.65 -10.01 -19.06
N ALA A 83 -8.23 -9.71 -20.29
CA ALA A 83 -7.10 -10.40 -20.91
C ALA A 83 -5.82 -9.59 -20.71
N LEU A 84 -4.85 -10.18 -20.05
CA LEU A 84 -3.50 -9.62 -19.98
C LEU A 84 -2.65 -10.20 -21.12
N PRO A 85 -1.85 -9.37 -21.82
CA PRO A 85 -0.96 -9.87 -22.85
C PRO A 85 0.10 -10.79 -22.23
N GLY A 86 0.25 -11.98 -22.80
CA GLY A 86 1.32 -12.89 -22.40
C GLY A 86 2.68 -12.24 -22.64
N ARG A 87 3.60 -12.39 -21.67
CA ARG A 87 4.97 -11.89 -21.78
C ARG A 87 5.96 -12.89 -21.18
N THR A 88 7.21 -12.78 -21.60
CA THR A 88 8.30 -13.55 -20.99
C THR A 88 8.70 -12.91 -19.67
N PRO A 89 8.67 -13.65 -18.55
CA PRO A 89 9.09 -13.14 -17.26
C PRO A 89 10.57 -12.70 -17.29
N ARG A 90 10.86 -11.57 -16.67
CA ARG A 90 12.23 -11.14 -16.36
C ARG A 90 12.66 -11.77 -15.03
N THR A 91 13.92 -11.63 -14.65
CA THR A 91 14.47 -12.22 -13.44
C THR A 91 15.03 -11.15 -12.49
N PHE A 92 15.10 -11.50 -11.21
CA PHE A 92 15.78 -10.75 -10.17
C PHE A 92 16.53 -11.70 -9.22
N ARG A 93 17.37 -11.15 -8.36
CA ARG A 93 18.14 -11.93 -7.38
C ARG A 93 17.52 -11.82 -5.99
N GLY A 94 16.83 -12.88 -5.54
CA GLY A 94 16.15 -12.95 -4.25
C GLY A 94 16.65 -14.07 -3.35
N PHE A 95 16.22 -14.07 -2.10
CA PHE A 95 16.52 -15.10 -1.10
C PHE A 95 15.37 -16.12 -1.09
N VAL A 96 15.58 -17.30 -1.64
CA VAL A 96 14.56 -18.38 -1.64
C VAL A 96 14.49 -18.96 -0.23
N ARG A 97 13.30 -18.91 0.36
CA ARG A 97 13.03 -19.43 1.71
C ARG A 97 12.60 -20.90 1.66
N ALA A 98 12.66 -21.58 2.79
CA ALA A 98 12.35 -23.02 2.88
C ALA A 98 10.92 -23.36 2.42
N ASP A 99 9.98 -22.43 2.54
CA ASP A 99 8.58 -22.57 2.09
C ASP A 99 8.37 -22.19 0.62
N GLY A 100 9.44 -21.89 -0.12
CA GLY A 100 9.41 -21.50 -1.54
C GLY A 100 9.10 -20.03 -1.80
N ARG A 101 8.77 -19.24 -0.79
CA ARG A 101 8.63 -17.77 -0.94
C ARG A 101 10.02 -17.14 -1.10
N VAL A 102 10.03 -15.93 -1.67
CA VAL A 102 11.28 -15.21 -1.93
C VAL A 102 11.32 -13.91 -1.15
N GLY A 103 12.40 -13.70 -0.40
CA GLY A 103 12.71 -12.42 0.21
C GLY A 103 13.55 -11.55 -0.72
N ILE A 104 13.28 -10.25 -0.77
CA ILE A 104 14.12 -9.26 -1.47
C ILE A 104 15.09 -8.55 -0.50
N ARG A 105 14.95 -8.86 0.79
CA ARG A 105 15.86 -8.44 1.88
C ARG A 105 16.23 -9.67 2.71
N ASN A 106 17.26 -9.51 3.52
CA ASN A 106 17.71 -10.49 4.50
C ASN A 106 18.08 -9.76 5.78
N GLU A 107 17.06 -9.16 6.40
CA GLU A 107 17.16 -8.32 7.60
C GLU A 107 16.83 -9.16 8.84
N ILE A 108 17.32 -8.73 10.00
CA ILE A 108 16.86 -9.26 11.28
C ILE A 108 15.81 -8.30 11.85
N TRP A 109 14.65 -8.84 12.19
CA TRP A 109 13.56 -8.06 12.76
C TRP A 109 13.34 -8.39 14.22
N ILE A 110 13.14 -7.38 15.06
CA ILE A 110 12.77 -7.52 16.46
C ILE A 110 11.32 -7.04 16.59
N LEU A 111 10.44 -7.94 17.01
CA LEU A 111 9.01 -7.71 17.12
C LEU A 111 8.61 -7.75 18.61
N PRO A 112 8.45 -6.58 19.27
CA PRO A 112 7.90 -6.54 20.61
C PRO A 112 6.43 -7.01 20.58
N THR A 113 6.03 -7.87 21.52
CA THR A 113 4.63 -8.31 21.64
C THR A 113 3.75 -7.26 22.30
N VAL A 114 4.37 -6.32 23.03
CA VAL A 114 3.72 -5.24 23.76
C VAL A 114 4.59 -3.98 23.77
N GLY A 115 3.94 -2.82 23.80
CA GLY A 115 4.64 -1.53 23.80
C GLY A 115 5.65 -1.33 24.94
N CYS A 116 5.46 -2.02 26.09
CA CYS A 116 6.35 -1.91 27.25
C CYS A 116 7.80 -2.32 26.95
N VAL A 117 8.04 -3.25 26.04
CA VAL A 117 9.39 -3.72 25.65
C VAL A 117 9.92 -3.10 24.35
N GLY A 118 9.21 -2.13 23.77
CA GLY A 118 9.60 -1.47 22.52
C GLY A 118 10.98 -0.82 22.62
N LYS A 119 11.27 -0.09 23.71
CA LYS A 119 12.58 0.55 23.87
C LYS A 119 13.72 -0.44 24.14
N ALA A 120 13.46 -1.57 24.78
CA ALA A 120 14.41 -2.67 24.89
C ALA A 120 14.73 -3.25 23.51
N ALA A 121 13.70 -3.50 22.66
CA ALA A 121 13.86 -3.94 21.28
C ALA A 121 14.72 -2.96 20.46
N GLN A 122 14.51 -1.65 20.56
CA GLN A 122 15.35 -0.65 19.87
C GLN A 122 16.79 -0.66 20.39
N SER A 123 16.99 -0.85 21.70
CA SER A 123 18.32 -0.92 22.28
C SER A 123 19.08 -2.15 21.79
N LEU A 124 18.41 -3.31 21.75
CA LEU A 124 18.94 -4.55 21.15
C LEU A 124 19.32 -4.34 19.68
N ALA A 125 18.42 -3.75 18.88
CA ALA A 125 18.69 -3.49 17.46
C ALA A 125 19.95 -2.63 17.26
N ARG A 126 20.13 -1.56 18.07
CA ARG A 126 21.31 -0.69 17.97
C ARG A 126 22.59 -1.41 18.30
N GLN A 127 22.61 -2.19 19.40
CA GLN A 127 23.81 -2.92 19.84
C GLN A 127 24.19 -4.03 18.86
N THR A 128 23.20 -4.71 18.29
CA THR A 128 23.41 -5.82 17.35
C THR A 128 23.98 -5.37 16.00
N ARG A 129 23.83 -4.09 15.61
CA ARG A 129 24.32 -3.60 14.31
C ARG A 129 25.82 -3.77 14.10
N GLU A 130 26.61 -3.73 15.17
CA GLU A 130 28.07 -3.94 15.11
C GLU A 130 28.45 -5.38 14.77
N TYR A 131 27.53 -6.32 14.97
CA TYR A 131 27.72 -7.74 14.69
C TYR A 131 27.28 -8.17 13.28
N LEU A 132 26.75 -7.26 12.47
CA LEU A 132 26.27 -7.60 11.13
C LEU A 132 27.38 -8.10 10.22
N HIS A 133 27.11 -9.22 9.53
CA HIS A 133 28.03 -9.82 8.55
C HIS A 133 27.28 -10.63 7.48
N GLY A 134 28.02 -11.12 6.48
CA GLY A 134 27.50 -11.94 5.38
C GLY A 134 26.47 -11.20 4.57
N SER A 135 25.34 -11.83 4.33
CA SER A 135 24.23 -11.27 3.54
C SER A 135 23.18 -10.49 4.35
N VAL A 136 23.35 -10.39 5.67
CA VAL A 136 22.43 -9.63 6.54
C VAL A 136 22.72 -8.14 6.41
N THR A 137 21.69 -7.37 6.08
CA THR A 137 21.85 -5.95 5.70
C THR A 137 21.48 -4.96 6.79
N ASP A 138 20.60 -5.31 7.74
CA ASP A 138 20.20 -4.45 8.85
C ASP A 138 19.54 -5.24 9.98
N VAL A 139 19.41 -4.60 11.16
CA VAL A 139 18.58 -5.06 12.29
C VAL A 139 17.56 -3.97 12.58
N LEU A 140 16.27 -4.30 12.52
CA LEU A 140 15.16 -3.37 12.69
C LEU A 140 14.27 -3.81 13.85
N ALA A 141 13.89 -2.87 14.72
CA ALA A 141 12.89 -3.08 15.76
C ALA A 141 11.62 -2.31 15.39
N PHE A 142 10.48 -3.02 15.30
CA PHE A 142 9.19 -2.45 14.94
C PHE A 142 8.34 -2.22 16.18
N GLU A 143 8.43 -1.03 16.76
CA GLU A 143 7.66 -0.65 17.94
C GLU A 143 6.18 -0.41 17.61
N HIS A 144 5.34 -0.70 18.59
CA HIS A 144 3.92 -0.34 18.58
C HIS A 144 3.40 -0.18 20.02
N PRO A 145 2.32 0.59 20.27
CA PRO A 145 1.81 0.84 21.61
C PRO A 145 0.82 -0.21 22.14
N TYR A 146 0.62 -1.31 21.40
CA TYR A 146 -0.41 -2.31 21.65
C TYR A 146 0.13 -3.57 22.34
N GLY A 147 -0.67 -4.66 22.36
CA GLY A 147 -0.32 -5.97 22.92
C GLY A 147 -0.91 -6.25 24.29
N CYS A 148 -1.29 -5.21 25.04
CA CYS A 148 -1.99 -5.30 26.31
C CYS A 148 -3.22 -4.39 26.30
N SER A 149 -4.21 -4.70 27.16
CA SER A 149 -5.43 -3.87 27.34
C SER A 149 -6.24 -3.64 26.06
N GLN A 150 -6.14 -4.54 25.09
CA GLN A 150 -6.96 -4.57 23.89
C GLN A 150 -8.08 -5.61 24.02
N LEU A 151 -9.18 -5.42 23.30
CA LEU A 151 -10.35 -6.28 23.28
C LEU A 151 -10.72 -6.68 21.84
N GLY A 152 -11.36 -7.85 21.72
CA GLY A 152 -11.97 -8.30 20.46
C GLY A 152 -11.01 -8.27 19.26
N ASP A 153 -11.47 -7.68 18.18
CA ASP A 153 -10.74 -7.64 16.91
C ASP A 153 -9.41 -6.88 17.01
N ASP A 154 -9.32 -5.83 17.82
CA ASP A 154 -8.06 -5.09 18.00
C ASP A 154 -6.94 -5.97 18.58
N GLN A 155 -7.30 -6.82 19.55
CA GLN A 155 -6.34 -7.77 20.14
C GLN A 155 -5.93 -8.82 19.12
N GLU A 156 -6.89 -9.36 18.39
CA GLU A 156 -6.63 -10.37 17.36
C GLU A 156 -5.81 -9.78 16.19
N ASN A 157 -6.14 -8.57 15.74
CA ASN A 157 -5.38 -7.85 14.72
C ASN A 157 -3.91 -7.68 15.11
N THR A 158 -3.64 -7.33 16.38
CA THR A 158 -2.27 -7.20 16.89
C THR A 158 -1.52 -8.53 16.84
N ARG A 159 -2.14 -9.62 17.30
CA ARG A 159 -1.54 -10.96 17.29
C ARG A 159 -1.24 -11.44 15.88
N GLN A 160 -2.22 -11.29 14.96
CA GLN A 160 -2.07 -11.70 13.57
C GLN A 160 -1.02 -10.86 12.83
N ALA A 161 -0.98 -9.55 13.08
CA ALA A 161 0.01 -8.65 12.48
C ALA A 161 1.43 -9.06 12.88
N LEU A 162 1.69 -9.32 14.15
CA LEU A 162 3.01 -9.75 14.63
C LEU A 162 3.39 -11.14 14.11
N ALA A 163 2.45 -12.08 14.05
CA ALA A 163 2.67 -13.41 13.46
C ALA A 163 2.98 -13.33 11.95
N ALA A 164 2.28 -12.47 11.21
CA ALA A 164 2.51 -12.26 9.78
C ALA A 164 3.91 -11.68 9.52
N LEU A 165 4.35 -10.69 10.31
CA LEU A 165 5.70 -10.13 10.23
C LEU A 165 6.77 -11.17 10.62
N ALA A 166 6.53 -11.98 11.66
CA ALA A 166 7.46 -13.02 12.08
C ALA A 166 7.72 -14.06 10.97
N CYS A 167 6.75 -14.28 10.09
CA CYS A 167 6.85 -15.20 8.95
C CYS A 167 7.13 -14.50 7.61
N HIS A 168 7.48 -13.21 7.60
CA HIS A 168 7.67 -12.45 6.36
C HIS A 168 8.96 -12.86 5.63
N PRO A 169 8.95 -13.08 4.29
CA PRO A 169 10.13 -13.57 3.56
C PRO A 169 11.31 -12.59 3.50
N ASN A 170 11.08 -11.27 3.67
CA ASN A 170 12.16 -10.28 3.72
C ASN A 170 12.99 -10.37 5.01
N ALA A 171 12.45 -10.92 6.11
CA ALA A 171 13.20 -11.17 7.31
C ALA A 171 14.12 -12.38 7.13
N GLY A 172 15.42 -12.21 7.33
CA GLY A 172 16.42 -13.28 7.44
C GLY A 172 16.33 -14.03 8.77
N GLY A 173 15.93 -13.33 9.82
CA GLY A 173 15.63 -13.87 11.15
C GLY A 173 14.74 -12.92 11.93
N VAL A 174 14.01 -13.43 12.92
CA VAL A 174 13.09 -12.64 13.75
C VAL A 174 13.27 -13.02 15.22
N LEU A 175 13.39 -12.00 16.08
CA LEU A 175 13.26 -12.13 17.52
C LEU A 175 11.91 -11.58 17.94
N VAL A 176 11.02 -12.42 18.43
CA VAL A 176 9.76 -12.01 19.09
C VAL A 176 10.05 -11.78 20.56
N LEU A 177 9.94 -10.52 21.00
CA LEU A 177 10.31 -10.08 22.35
C LEU A 177 9.04 -9.80 23.17
N GLY A 178 8.75 -10.66 24.13
CA GLY A 178 7.63 -10.53 25.07
C GLY A 178 8.06 -9.89 26.39
N LEU A 179 7.08 -9.29 27.11
CA LEU A 179 7.27 -8.87 28.50
C LEU A 179 7.05 -10.05 29.48
N GLY A 180 5.90 -10.74 29.34
CA GLY A 180 5.52 -11.89 30.17
C GLY A 180 4.13 -11.77 30.82
N CYS A 181 3.55 -10.58 30.93
CA CYS A 181 2.23 -10.38 31.52
C CYS A 181 1.17 -9.81 30.54
N GLU A 182 1.54 -9.63 29.27
CA GLU A 182 0.66 -9.09 28.24
C GLU A 182 -0.36 -10.11 27.70
N ASN A 183 -1.49 -9.58 27.20
CA ASN A 183 -2.53 -10.42 26.60
C ASN A 183 -2.11 -11.05 25.25
N SER A 184 -1.20 -10.42 24.53
CA SER A 184 -0.69 -10.87 23.24
C SER A 184 0.72 -11.46 23.35
N GLY A 185 0.97 -12.25 24.40
CA GLY A 185 2.27 -12.88 24.68
C GLY A 185 2.77 -13.80 23.57
N VAL A 186 4.03 -14.21 23.68
CA VAL A 186 4.75 -14.97 22.65
C VAL A 186 4.03 -16.25 22.20
N GLU A 187 3.37 -16.96 23.09
CA GLU A 187 2.62 -18.18 22.75
C GLU A 187 1.38 -17.88 21.88
N GLU A 188 0.74 -16.75 22.10
CA GLU A 188 -0.41 -16.33 21.28
C GLU A 188 0.03 -15.93 19.86
N ILE A 189 1.20 -15.35 19.72
CA ILE A 189 1.82 -15.06 18.40
C ILE A 189 2.21 -16.38 17.72
N ARG A 190 2.87 -17.28 18.44
CA ARG A 190 3.33 -18.58 17.91
C ARG A 190 2.18 -19.41 17.33
N LYS A 191 1.03 -19.45 18.00
CA LYS A 191 -0.17 -20.17 17.54
C LYS A 191 -0.71 -19.70 16.18
N ARG A 192 -0.42 -18.45 15.80
CA ARG A 192 -0.89 -17.81 14.56
C ARG A 192 0.14 -17.81 13.44
N MET A 193 1.35 -18.29 13.73
CA MET A 193 2.41 -18.39 12.74
C MET A 193 2.15 -19.57 11.81
N GLU A 194 1.96 -19.30 10.53
CA GLU A 194 1.71 -20.31 9.51
C GLU A 194 2.92 -20.49 8.60
N ASN A 195 3.34 -21.74 8.36
CA ASN A 195 4.42 -22.08 7.44
C ASN A 195 5.68 -21.23 7.65
N CYS A 196 6.06 -21.04 8.90
CA CYS A 196 7.23 -20.29 9.30
C CYS A 196 8.39 -21.27 9.59
N ASP A 197 9.58 -20.97 9.08
CA ASP A 197 10.77 -21.75 9.41
C ASP A 197 11.14 -21.53 10.88
N PRO A 198 10.98 -22.54 11.76
CA PRO A 198 11.19 -22.37 13.21
C PRO A 198 12.65 -22.02 13.56
N GLN A 199 13.60 -22.29 12.66
CA GLN A 199 15.00 -21.93 12.88
C GLN A 199 15.27 -20.45 12.65
N ARG A 200 14.34 -19.71 12.01
CA ARG A 200 14.46 -18.28 11.72
C ARG A 200 13.72 -17.40 12.72
N VAL A 201 12.98 -17.99 13.66
CA VAL A 201 12.23 -17.23 14.67
C VAL A 201 12.67 -17.69 16.06
N LYS A 202 13.11 -16.74 16.85
CA LYS A 202 13.46 -16.92 18.26
C LYS A 202 12.47 -16.15 19.12
N PHE A 203 12.32 -16.56 20.36
CA PHE A 203 11.41 -15.98 21.34
C PHE A 203 12.16 -15.71 22.63
N LEU A 204 11.90 -14.53 23.22
CA LEU A 204 12.42 -14.15 24.53
C LEU A 204 11.30 -13.49 25.33
N VAL A 205 11.14 -13.91 26.59
CA VAL A 205 10.23 -13.28 27.56
C VAL A 205 11.06 -12.56 28.61
N CYS A 206 10.99 -11.25 28.66
CA CYS A 206 11.84 -10.42 29.53
C CYS A 206 11.70 -10.75 31.03
N GLN A 207 10.49 -11.07 31.50
CA GLN A 207 10.25 -11.38 32.92
C GLN A 207 10.79 -12.77 33.33
N ASP A 208 11.06 -13.66 32.37
CA ASP A 208 11.58 -15.00 32.62
C ASP A 208 13.12 -15.05 32.49
N ALA A 209 13.74 -14.01 31.90
CA ALA A 209 15.18 -13.91 31.72
C ALA A 209 15.87 -13.33 32.94
N ASP A 210 17.09 -13.80 33.25
CA ASP A 210 17.94 -13.20 34.27
C ASP A 210 18.55 -11.86 33.80
N ASP A 211 18.88 -11.76 32.49
CA ASP A 211 19.36 -10.56 31.81
C ASP A 211 18.83 -10.59 30.35
N GLU A 212 17.68 -9.95 30.17
CA GLU A 212 16.99 -9.90 28.87
C GLU A 212 17.83 -9.24 27.77
N MET A 213 18.76 -8.34 28.14
CA MET A 213 19.62 -7.69 27.16
C MET A 213 20.72 -8.63 26.70
N ALA A 214 21.40 -9.34 27.61
CA ALA A 214 22.45 -10.30 27.28
C ALA A 214 21.88 -11.50 26.49
N GLU A 215 20.76 -12.06 26.95
CA GLU A 215 20.08 -13.17 26.27
C GLU A 215 19.56 -12.76 24.89
N GLY A 216 18.95 -11.57 24.79
CA GLY A 216 18.48 -11.01 23.52
C GLY A 216 19.60 -10.83 22.50
N LEU A 217 20.76 -10.31 22.91
CA LEU A 217 21.94 -10.19 22.04
C LEU A 217 22.45 -11.56 21.58
N ALA A 218 22.52 -12.55 22.48
CA ALA A 218 22.93 -13.90 22.12
C ALA A 218 22.01 -14.53 21.05
N LEU A 219 20.69 -14.42 21.23
CA LEU A 219 19.71 -14.90 20.25
C LEU A 219 19.80 -14.18 18.91
N LEU A 220 20.04 -12.86 18.92
CA LEU A 220 20.21 -12.07 17.71
C LEU A 220 21.49 -12.45 16.96
N HIS A 221 22.59 -12.71 17.66
CA HIS A 221 23.83 -13.22 17.05
C HIS A 221 23.60 -14.59 16.37
N GLU A 222 22.89 -15.53 17.03
CA GLU A 222 22.54 -16.82 16.41
C GLU A 222 21.70 -16.62 15.13
N LEU A 223 20.72 -15.69 15.14
CA LEU A 223 19.91 -15.39 13.97
C LEU A 223 20.74 -14.80 12.83
N ILE A 224 21.68 -13.90 13.15
CA ILE A 224 22.60 -13.31 12.17
C ILE A 224 23.52 -14.38 11.60
N ASP A 225 24.16 -15.21 12.43
CA ASP A 225 25.08 -16.27 11.99
C ASP A 225 24.40 -17.28 11.05
N ARG A 226 23.11 -17.52 11.27
CA ARG A 226 22.29 -18.34 10.38
C ARG A 226 21.97 -17.61 9.08
N ALA A 227 21.39 -16.40 9.18
CA ALA A 227 20.94 -15.63 8.03
C ALA A 227 22.10 -15.17 7.12
N ALA A 228 23.29 -14.95 7.69
CA ALA A 228 24.50 -14.58 6.95
C ALA A 228 24.92 -15.60 5.87
N LYS A 229 24.47 -16.85 6.00
CA LYS A 229 24.74 -17.94 5.05
C LYS A 229 23.76 -17.96 3.87
N ASP A 230 22.65 -17.23 3.95
CA ASP A 230 21.68 -17.13 2.87
C ASP A 230 22.33 -16.44 1.65
N VAL A 231 22.07 -16.96 0.46
CA VAL A 231 22.59 -16.40 -0.79
C VAL A 231 21.44 -16.04 -1.73
N ARG A 232 21.60 -14.93 -2.46
CA ARG A 232 20.64 -14.55 -3.48
C ARG A 232 20.74 -15.51 -4.67
N GLN A 233 19.59 -15.98 -5.12
CA GLN A 233 19.42 -16.83 -6.30
C GLN A 233 18.65 -16.05 -7.38
N GLU A 234 18.85 -16.40 -8.63
CA GLU A 234 18.07 -15.87 -9.75
C GLU A 234 16.68 -16.51 -9.74
N VAL A 235 15.65 -15.69 -9.72
CA VAL A 235 14.24 -16.08 -9.68
C VAL A 235 13.41 -15.20 -10.60
N GLY A 236 12.28 -15.72 -11.09
CA GLY A 236 11.38 -14.98 -11.99
C GLY A 236 10.47 -13.99 -11.26
N GLU A 237 9.92 -13.06 -12.03
CA GLU A 237 8.91 -12.09 -11.59
C GLU A 237 7.64 -12.75 -11.02
N ASP A 238 7.38 -14.01 -11.33
CA ASP A 238 6.29 -14.82 -10.75
C ASP A 238 6.40 -14.96 -9.22
N LYS A 239 7.54 -14.64 -8.65
CA LYS A 239 7.79 -14.63 -7.20
C LYS A 239 7.58 -13.26 -6.55
N LEU A 240 7.31 -12.21 -7.35
CA LEU A 240 7.08 -10.87 -6.80
C LEU A 240 5.64 -10.70 -6.32
N VAL A 241 5.50 -10.06 -5.17
CA VAL A 241 4.24 -9.58 -4.60
C VAL A 241 4.37 -8.08 -4.37
N LEU A 242 3.65 -7.29 -5.16
CA LEU A 242 3.65 -5.83 -5.08
C LEU A 242 2.52 -5.34 -4.18
N GLY A 243 2.82 -4.45 -3.26
CA GLY A 243 1.82 -3.66 -2.54
C GLY A 243 1.56 -2.34 -3.27
N LEU A 244 0.29 -1.99 -3.48
CA LEU A 244 -0.14 -0.83 -4.23
C LEU A 244 -0.79 0.20 -3.31
N LYS A 245 -0.15 1.36 -3.13
CA LYS A 245 -0.54 2.39 -2.17
C LYS A 245 -0.47 3.79 -2.79
N CYS A 246 -1.28 4.73 -2.31
CA CYS A 246 -1.07 6.15 -2.58
C CYS A 246 -1.28 6.99 -1.32
N GLY A 247 -0.57 8.11 -1.22
CA GLY A 247 -0.73 9.05 -0.12
C GLY A 247 -0.32 10.46 -0.54
N GLY A 248 -1.05 11.49 -0.05
CA GLY A 248 -0.83 12.85 -0.49
C GLY A 248 -1.10 13.05 -1.98
N SER A 249 -2.12 12.38 -2.53
CA SER A 249 -2.49 12.44 -3.96
C SER A 249 -2.90 13.84 -4.39
N ASP A 250 -2.61 14.18 -5.63
CA ASP A 250 -2.98 15.41 -6.34
C ASP A 250 -3.77 15.12 -7.64
N GLY A 251 -4.15 16.14 -8.38
CA GLY A 251 -4.89 16.02 -9.64
C GLY A 251 -4.16 15.28 -10.74
N PHE A 252 -2.83 15.10 -10.64
CA PHE A 252 -2.01 14.36 -11.59
C PHE A 252 -1.86 12.89 -11.22
N SER A 253 -2.05 12.50 -9.97
CA SER A 253 -1.82 11.14 -9.47
C SER A 253 -2.55 10.07 -10.30
N GLY A 254 -3.82 10.32 -10.66
CA GLY A 254 -4.62 9.42 -11.50
C GLY A 254 -4.33 9.49 -13.00
N LEU A 255 -3.38 10.36 -13.43
CA LEU A 255 -2.97 10.53 -14.83
C LEU A 255 -1.56 9.99 -15.09
N THR A 256 -0.75 9.87 -14.05
CA THR A 256 0.69 9.56 -14.14
C THR A 256 1.04 8.36 -13.25
N ALA A 257 1.42 8.59 -11.99
CA ALA A 257 1.96 7.58 -11.12
C ALA A 257 1.01 6.38 -10.90
N ASN A 258 -0.30 6.60 -10.72
CA ASN A 258 -1.25 5.49 -10.51
C ASN A 258 -1.43 4.61 -11.76
N PRO A 259 -1.69 5.16 -12.98
CA PRO A 259 -1.70 4.35 -14.19
C PRO A 259 -0.38 3.64 -14.49
N VAL A 260 0.77 4.27 -14.21
CA VAL A 260 2.09 3.64 -14.38
C VAL A 260 2.27 2.45 -13.43
N ILE A 261 1.85 2.58 -12.17
CA ILE A 261 1.80 1.45 -11.23
C ILE A 261 0.85 0.38 -11.73
N GLY A 262 -0.31 0.75 -12.26
CA GLY A 262 -1.29 -0.18 -12.82
C GLY A 262 -0.75 -0.99 -14.00
N ALA A 263 -0.06 -0.32 -14.93
CA ALA A 263 0.60 -1.00 -16.05
C ALA A 263 1.70 -1.97 -15.58
N LEU A 264 2.48 -1.59 -14.55
CA LEU A 264 3.44 -2.51 -13.93
C LEU A 264 2.73 -3.66 -13.21
N SER A 265 1.64 -3.40 -12.48
CA SER A 265 0.83 -4.45 -11.84
C SER A 265 0.37 -5.50 -12.86
N ASP A 266 -0.16 -5.05 -14.00
CA ASP A 266 -0.58 -5.94 -15.10
C ASP A 266 0.58 -6.78 -15.63
N ARG A 267 1.77 -6.18 -15.78
CA ARG A 267 2.99 -6.86 -16.24
C ARG A 267 3.41 -7.97 -15.28
N ILE A 268 3.42 -7.70 -13.98
CA ILE A 268 3.78 -8.68 -12.94
C ILE A 268 2.74 -9.79 -12.85
N VAL A 269 1.45 -9.45 -12.87
CA VAL A 269 0.36 -10.44 -12.85
C VAL A 269 0.39 -11.33 -14.09
N ALA A 270 0.67 -10.77 -15.27
CA ALA A 270 0.82 -11.52 -16.51
C ALA A 270 1.97 -12.54 -16.47
N CYS A 271 3.00 -12.30 -15.66
CA CYS A 271 4.11 -13.22 -15.42
C CYS A 271 3.84 -14.26 -14.33
N GLY A 272 2.66 -14.22 -13.68
CA GLY A 272 2.33 -15.12 -12.58
C GLY A 272 2.70 -14.59 -11.18
N GLY A 273 3.12 -13.35 -11.07
CA GLY A 273 3.30 -12.66 -9.78
C GLY A 273 1.97 -12.17 -9.20
N ALA A 274 2.03 -11.36 -8.15
CA ALA A 274 0.84 -10.84 -7.48
C ALA A 274 0.92 -9.34 -7.20
N SER A 275 -0.26 -8.72 -7.13
CA SER A 275 -0.44 -7.33 -6.72
C SER A 275 -1.55 -7.24 -5.67
N LEU A 276 -1.33 -6.41 -4.67
CA LEU A 276 -2.23 -6.20 -3.53
C LEU A 276 -2.69 -4.75 -3.52
N LEU A 277 -3.99 -4.53 -3.76
CA LEU A 277 -4.62 -3.21 -3.65
C LEU A 277 -5.33 -3.09 -2.31
N THR A 278 -5.09 -2.00 -1.60
CA THR A 278 -5.73 -1.69 -0.31
C THR A 278 -6.38 -0.31 -0.32
N GLU A 279 -6.60 0.30 0.85
CA GLU A 279 -7.27 1.61 0.99
C GLU A 279 -8.75 1.52 0.62
N VAL A 280 -9.49 0.61 1.25
CA VAL A 280 -10.90 0.34 0.88
C VAL A 280 -11.76 1.61 0.80
N PRO A 281 -11.66 2.60 1.72
CA PRO A 281 -12.40 3.86 1.59
C PRO A 281 -12.05 4.66 0.33
N GLU A 282 -10.89 4.43 -0.28
CA GLU A 282 -10.48 5.07 -1.53
C GLU A 282 -10.89 4.27 -2.79
N MET A 283 -11.77 3.30 -2.62
CA MET A 283 -12.45 2.59 -3.71
C MET A 283 -13.91 3.08 -3.88
N PHE A 284 -14.47 3.82 -2.89
CA PHE A 284 -15.87 4.27 -2.92
C PHE A 284 -16.14 5.21 -4.09
N GLY A 285 -17.13 4.86 -4.91
CA GLY A 285 -17.48 5.55 -6.16
C GLY A 285 -16.71 5.04 -7.39
N ALA A 286 -15.74 4.12 -7.20
CA ALA A 286 -15.05 3.41 -8.27
C ALA A 286 -15.18 1.88 -8.12
N GLU A 287 -15.89 1.41 -7.12
CA GLU A 287 -16.00 0.00 -6.74
C GLU A 287 -16.55 -0.89 -7.86
N GLN A 288 -17.50 -0.40 -8.66
CA GLN A 288 -18.08 -1.16 -9.76
C GLN A 288 -17.03 -1.57 -10.80
N GLN A 289 -16.03 -0.72 -11.06
CA GLN A 289 -14.93 -1.04 -11.97
C GLN A 289 -14.06 -2.22 -11.47
N LEU A 290 -13.90 -2.35 -10.16
CA LEU A 290 -13.21 -3.49 -9.55
C LEU A 290 -14.12 -4.73 -9.54
N MET A 291 -15.40 -4.55 -9.23
CA MET A 291 -16.41 -5.60 -9.17
C MET A 291 -16.64 -6.26 -10.53
N ASP A 292 -16.67 -5.49 -11.62
CA ASP A 292 -16.84 -6.01 -12.98
C ASP A 292 -15.63 -6.85 -13.43
N ARG A 293 -14.46 -6.64 -12.81
CA ARG A 293 -13.24 -7.43 -13.07
C ARG A 293 -13.05 -8.62 -12.12
N CYS A 294 -13.99 -8.88 -11.21
CA CYS A 294 -13.91 -10.07 -10.36
C CYS A 294 -13.93 -11.34 -11.21
N GLU A 295 -13.01 -12.28 -10.94
CA GLU A 295 -12.81 -13.51 -11.70
C GLU A 295 -14.08 -14.38 -11.74
N ASN A 296 -14.91 -14.30 -10.69
CA ASN A 296 -16.16 -15.03 -10.57
C ASN A 296 -17.11 -14.37 -9.57
N GLU A 297 -18.33 -14.90 -9.48
CA GLU A 297 -19.38 -14.35 -8.60
C GLU A 297 -19.04 -14.43 -7.11
N THR A 298 -18.24 -15.40 -6.68
CA THR A 298 -17.79 -15.50 -5.30
C THR A 298 -16.89 -14.33 -4.93
N VAL A 299 -15.88 -14.04 -5.76
CA VAL A 299 -14.98 -12.90 -5.57
C VAL A 299 -15.74 -11.58 -5.64
N PHE A 300 -16.74 -11.47 -6.54
CA PHE A 300 -17.63 -10.30 -6.58
C PHE A 300 -18.35 -10.11 -5.25
N ARG A 301 -19.00 -11.14 -4.71
CA ARG A 301 -19.69 -11.06 -3.42
C ARG A 301 -18.77 -10.74 -2.25
N ASP A 302 -17.53 -11.26 -2.26
CA ASP A 302 -16.51 -10.94 -1.26
C ASP A 302 -16.08 -9.47 -1.37
N THR A 303 -15.94 -8.95 -2.60
CA THR A 303 -15.65 -7.53 -2.85
C THR A 303 -16.78 -6.63 -2.37
N VAL A 304 -18.04 -6.99 -2.65
CA VAL A 304 -19.21 -6.25 -2.12
C VAL A 304 -19.19 -6.23 -0.59
N ARG A 305 -18.93 -7.38 0.06
CA ARG A 305 -18.85 -7.46 1.53
C ARG A 305 -17.71 -6.60 2.08
N LEU A 306 -16.57 -6.60 1.43
CA LEU A 306 -15.44 -5.76 1.82
C LEU A 306 -15.84 -4.27 1.79
N ILE A 307 -16.35 -3.80 0.67
CA ILE A 307 -16.77 -2.38 0.51
C ILE A 307 -17.84 -2.01 1.52
N GLN A 308 -18.89 -2.84 1.63
CA GLN A 308 -20.02 -2.54 2.51
C GLN A 308 -19.61 -2.53 3.98
N SER A 309 -18.73 -3.44 4.43
CA SER A 309 -18.25 -3.48 5.82
C SER A 309 -17.57 -2.18 6.25
N PHE A 310 -16.81 -1.55 5.36
CA PHE A 310 -16.20 -0.24 5.63
C PHE A 310 -17.25 0.89 5.63
N LYS A 311 -18.20 0.89 4.68
CA LYS A 311 -19.29 1.88 4.66
C LYS A 311 -20.15 1.78 5.93
N ASP A 312 -20.46 0.57 6.38
CA ASP A 312 -21.21 0.32 7.61
C ASP A 312 -20.43 0.77 8.86
N GLY A 313 -19.11 0.59 8.87
CA GLY A 313 -18.23 1.10 9.91
C GLY A 313 -18.29 2.63 10.05
N PHE A 314 -18.29 3.38 8.93
CA PHE A 314 -18.48 4.82 8.95
C PHE A 314 -19.86 5.21 9.47
N ALA A 315 -20.93 4.53 9.00
CA ALA A 315 -22.28 4.78 9.45
C ALA A 315 -22.46 4.49 10.96
N ALA A 316 -21.91 3.39 11.45
CA ALA A 316 -21.92 3.04 12.88
C ALA A 316 -21.18 4.07 13.75
N ALA A 317 -20.13 4.68 13.22
CA ALA A 317 -19.41 5.77 13.87
C ALA A 317 -20.09 7.15 13.73
N GLY A 318 -21.23 7.23 13.04
CA GLY A 318 -21.93 8.50 12.75
C GLY A 318 -21.16 9.43 11.82
N GLN A 319 -20.25 8.88 10.99
CA GLN A 319 -19.41 9.64 10.07
C GLN A 319 -19.88 9.50 8.62
N PRO A 320 -19.78 10.55 7.79
CA PRO A 320 -20.08 10.46 6.36
C PRO A 320 -19.02 9.63 5.64
N VAL A 321 -19.45 8.82 4.66
CA VAL A 321 -18.52 7.98 3.85
C VAL A 321 -17.63 8.81 2.92
N TYR A 322 -17.91 10.09 2.71
CA TYR A 322 -17.24 11.00 1.77
C TYR A 322 -16.38 12.09 2.47
N GLU A 323 -15.96 11.89 3.72
CA GLU A 323 -15.09 12.85 4.43
C GLU A 323 -13.72 13.02 3.73
N ASN A 324 -13.15 11.94 3.23
CA ASN A 324 -12.03 12.00 2.28
C ASN A 324 -12.52 12.63 0.94
N PRO A 325 -11.80 13.49 0.24
CA PRO A 325 -10.34 13.79 0.28
C PRO A 325 -9.91 14.77 1.38
N SER A 326 -8.65 14.58 1.84
CA SER A 326 -8.04 15.46 2.83
C SER A 326 -7.87 16.90 2.32
N PRO A 327 -7.65 17.90 3.20
CA PRO A 327 -7.35 19.27 2.78
C PRO A 327 -6.18 19.36 1.79
N GLY A 328 -5.13 18.54 1.97
CA GLY A 328 -4.00 18.48 1.06
C GLY A 328 -4.35 17.95 -0.34
N ASN A 329 -5.24 16.94 -0.43
CA ASN A 329 -5.72 16.45 -1.72
C ASN A 329 -6.56 17.51 -2.44
N LYS A 330 -7.43 18.22 -1.69
CA LYS A 330 -8.24 19.33 -2.23
C LYS A 330 -7.37 20.46 -2.76
N ALA A 331 -6.35 20.87 -2.00
CA ALA A 331 -5.37 21.85 -2.46
C ALA A 331 -4.57 21.38 -3.69
N GLY A 332 -4.47 20.08 -3.91
CA GLY A 332 -3.83 19.46 -5.07
C GLY A 332 -4.76 19.24 -6.27
N GLY A 333 -6.02 19.70 -6.23
CA GLY A 333 -6.97 19.64 -7.36
C GLY A 333 -8.01 18.53 -7.29
N ILE A 334 -7.95 17.61 -6.34
CA ILE A 334 -8.98 16.58 -6.13
C ILE A 334 -10.14 17.18 -5.34
N THR A 335 -11.39 16.89 -5.73
CA THR A 335 -12.55 17.55 -5.15
C THR A 335 -13.42 16.62 -4.31
N THR A 336 -13.78 15.47 -4.86
CA THR A 336 -14.69 14.49 -4.25
C THR A 336 -14.02 13.17 -4.04
N LEU A 337 -14.62 12.29 -3.21
CA LEU A 337 -14.10 10.96 -3.00
C LEU A 337 -14.22 10.11 -4.26
N GLU A 338 -15.30 10.24 -5.03
CA GLU A 338 -15.46 9.56 -6.33
C GLU A 338 -14.29 9.89 -7.27
N GLU A 339 -13.93 11.17 -7.38
CA GLU A 339 -12.80 11.58 -8.21
C GLU A 339 -11.49 10.95 -7.72
N LYS A 340 -11.26 10.98 -6.39
CA LYS A 340 -10.08 10.38 -5.78
C LYS A 340 -10.02 8.89 -6.05
N SER A 341 -11.11 8.18 -5.82
CA SER A 341 -11.21 6.73 -5.98
C SER A 341 -10.98 6.28 -7.42
N LEU A 342 -11.57 6.97 -8.40
CA LEU A 342 -11.34 6.70 -9.82
C LEU A 342 -9.86 6.88 -10.21
N GLY A 343 -9.16 7.81 -9.59
CA GLY A 343 -7.72 7.98 -9.77
C GLY A 343 -6.90 6.95 -9.00
N CYS A 344 -7.31 6.59 -7.78
CA CYS A 344 -6.59 5.65 -6.91
C CYS A 344 -6.67 4.20 -7.43
N THR A 345 -7.83 3.77 -7.92
CA THR A 345 -8.03 2.40 -8.42
C THR A 345 -7.25 2.11 -9.71
N GLN A 346 -6.77 3.14 -10.43
CA GLN A 346 -5.87 2.96 -11.58
C GLN A 346 -4.61 2.16 -11.24
N LYS A 347 -4.14 2.18 -9.97
CA LYS A 347 -3.00 1.36 -9.51
C LYS A 347 -3.20 -0.14 -9.71
N SER A 348 -4.44 -0.61 -9.76
CA SER A 348 -4.76 -2.03 -9.95
C SER A 348 -4.64 -2.50 -11.42
N GLY A 349 -4.35 -1.60 -12.36
CA GLY A 349 -4.31 -1.94 -13.78
C GLY A 349 -5.63 -2.49 -14.32
N SER A 350 -5.53 -3.46 -15.21
CA SER A 350 -6.65 -4.12 -15.88
C SER A 350 -6.82 -5.61 -15.51
N ALA A 351 -5.94 -6.15 -14.67
CA ALA A 351 -5.96 -7.55 -14.24
C ALA A 351 -7.29 -7.94 -13.57
N PRO A 352 -7.74 -9.20 -13.70
CA PRO A 352 -8.89 -9.70 -12.96
C PRO A 352 -8.60 -9.71 -11.45
N VAL A 353 -9.60 -9.31 -10.65
CA VAL A 353 -9.54 -9.45 -9.19
C VAL A 353 -9.78 -10.91 -8.83
N ARG A 354 -8.78 -11.56 -8.24
CA ARG A 354 -8.80 -12.98 -7.91
C ARG A 354 -9.25 -13.31 -6.50
N GLY A 355 -9.24 -12.33 -5.60
CA GLY A 355 -9.70 -12.56 -4.24
C GLY A 355 -9.65 -11.31 -3.36
N VAL A 356 -10.18 -11.49 -2.16
CA VAL A 356 -10.22 -10.50 -1.10
C VAL A 356 -9.53 -11.10 0.14
N LEU A 357 -8.63 -10.36 0.74
CA LEU A 357 -7.91 -10.72 1.95
C LEU A 357 -8.41 -9.88 3.12
N GLY A 358 -8.67 -10.51 4.25
CA GLY A 358 -8.90 -9.84 5.52
C GLY A 358 -7.65 -9.09 6.01
N TYR A 359 -7.79 -8.26 7.06
CA TYR A 359 -6.65 -7.61 7.68
C TYR A 359 -5.67 -8.65 8.23
N ALA A 360 -4.38 -8.45 7.95
CA ALA A 360 -3.27 -9.35 8.28
C ALA A 360 -3.40 -10.80 7.74
N GLN A 361 -4.36 -11.08 6.87
CA GLN A 361 -4.46 -12.35 6.16
C GLN A 361 -3.37 -12.40 5.07
N ARG A 362 -2.58 -13.48 5.08
CA ARG A 362 -1.52 -13.69 4.10
C ARG A 362 -2.07 -14.12 2.74
N LEU A 363 -1.46 -13.61 1.67
CA LEU A 363 -1.72 -14.06 0.30
C LEU A 363 -1.32 -15.52 0.10
N HIS A 364 -2.21 -16.29 -0.51
CA HIS A 364 -1.95 -17.61 -1.06
C HIS A 364 -2.34 -17.59 -2.53
N GLY A 365 -1.36 -17.60 -3.43
CA GLY A 365 -1.61 -17.59 -4.87
C GLY A 365 -1.03 -16.39 -5.61
N GLN A 366 -1.59 -16.11 -6.79
CA GLN A 366 -1.09 -15.15 -7.79
C GLN A 366 -2.22 -14.20 -8.20
N GLY A 367 -1.85 -13.10 -8.88
CA GLY A 367 -2.81 -12.17 -9.45
C GLY A 367 -3.17 -10.99 -8.55
N LEU A 368 -4.18 -10.23 -8.92
CA LEU A 368 -4.63 -9.07 -8.19
C LEU A 368 -5.58 -9.46 -7.04
N HIS A 369 -5.27 -9.00 -5.83
CA HIS A 369 -6.12 -9.19 -4.66
C HIS A 369 -6.41 -7.86 -3.97
N LEU A 370 -7.60 -7.75 -3.37
CA LEU A 370 -7.98 -6.62 -2.53
C LEU A 370 -7.67 -6.95 -1.07
N VAL A 371 -7.12 -5.99 -0.32
CA VAL A 371 -6.75 -6.17 1.09
C VAL A 371 -7.56 -5.23 1.97
N ALA A 372 -8.18 -5.77 3.01
CA ALA A 372 -8.98 -5.02 3.97
C ALA A 372 -8.07 -4.13 4.84
N ALA A 373 -7.98 -2.84 4.52
CA ALA A 373 -7.35 -1.83 5.37
C ALA A 373 -7.90 -0.42 5.06
N PRO A 374 -7.82 0.50 6.04
CA PRO A 374 -8.26 1.89 5.87
C PRO A 374 -7.33 2.68 4.95
N GLY A 375 -7.69 3.96 4.68
CA GLY A 375 -6.86 4.87 3.87
C GLY A 375 -5.67 5.48 4.62
N ASN A 376 -5.49 5.24 5.93
CA ASN A 376 -4.34 5.74 6.68
C ASN A 376 -3.04 5.16 6.12
N ASP A 377 -2.08 6.03 5.76
CA ASP A 377 -0.86 5.65 5.05
C ASP A 377 -0.04 4.56 5.76
N LEU A 378 0.13 4.69 7.08
CA LEU A 378 0.93 3.76 7.87
C LEU A 378 0.24 2.40 8.00
N VAL A 379 -1.04 2.41 8.40
CA VAL A 379 -1.84 1.19 8.60
C VAL A 379 -2.01 0.43 7.28
N ALA A 380 -2.34 1.13 6.20
CA ALA A 380 -2.54 0.51 4.89
C ALA A 380 -1.25 -0.08 4.32
N SER A 381 -0.12 0.64 4.41
CA SER A 381 1.17 0.12 3.93
C SER A 381 1.65 -1.05 4.78
N THR A 382 1.43 -1.01 6.11
CA THR A 382 1.69 -2.15 6.99
C THR A 382 0.82 -3.34 6.60
N ALA A 383 -0.49 -3.15 6.36
CA ALA A 383 -1.39 -4.23 5.94
C ALA A 383 -0.95 -4.92 4.64
N LEU A 384 -0.39 -4.17 3.68
CA LEU A 384 0.20 -4.76 2.47
C LEU A 384 1.40 -5.66 2.79
N ALA A 385 2.29 -5.22 3.69
CA ALA A 385 3.41 -6.04 4.15
C ALA A 385 2.91 -7.30 4.89
N LEU A 386 1.91 -7.16 5.79
CA LEU A 386 1.30 -8.30 6.49
C LEU A 386 0.70 -9.33 5.52
N ALA A 387 0.10 -8.87 4.43
CA ALA A 387 -0.44 -9.73 3.38
C ALA A 387 0.66 -10.41 2.54
N GLY A 388 1.93 -10.02 2.68
CA GLY A 388 3.08 -10.64 2.03
C GLY A 388 3.72 -9.83 0.91
N ALA A 389 3.34 -8.55 0.73
CA ALA A 389 4.03 -7.67 -0.21
C ALA A 389 5.51 -7.56 0.15
N GLN A 390 6.39 -7.87 -0.80
CA GLN A 390 7.83 -7.75 -0.61
C GLN A 390 8.32 -6.32 -0.81
N ILE A 391 7.58 -5.52 -1.60
CA ILE A 391 7.81 -4.12 -1.91
C ILE A 391 6.48 -3.38 -2.00
N VAL A 392 6.41 -2.16 -1.50
CA VAL A 392 5.25 -1.28 -1.64
C VAL A 392 5.57 -0.16 -2.63
N LEU A 393 4.78 -0.05 -3.68
CA LEU A 393 4.79 1.06 -4.62
C LEU A 393 3.86 2.15 -4.09
N PHE A 394 4.43 3.27 -3.67
CA PHE A 394 3.73 4.34 -2.99
C PHE A 394 3.70 5.60 -3.87
N SER A 395 2.59 5.82 -4.59
CA SER A 395 2.44 7.04 -5.39
C SER A 395 2.08 8.26 -4.52
N THR A 396 2.59 9.43 -4.90
CA THR A 396 2.34 10.67 -4.16
C THR A 396 2.47 11.90 -5.06
N GLY A 397 1.59 12.89 -4.83
CA GLY A 397 1.67 14.21 -5.46
C GLY A 397 2.31 15.29 -4.57
N ARG A 398 2.47 14.99 -3.25
CA ARG A 398 2.98 15.95 -2.25
C ARG A 398 4.19 15.44 -1.48
N GLY A 399 4.43 14.13 -1.47
CA GLY A 399 5.53 13.48 -0.77
C GLY A 399 5.26 13.18 0.71
N THR A 400 5.88 12.10 1.18
CA THR A 400 5.96 11.72 2.59
C THR A 400 7.27 10.98 2.84
N PRO A 401 7.95 11.21 3.97
CA PRO A 401 9.15 10.45 4.32
C PRO A 401 8.88 9.03 4.84
N PHE A 402 7.65 8.74 5.29
CA PHE A 402 7.26 7.46 5.89
C PHE A 402 7.59 6.25 5.01
N ALA A 403 7.96 5.12 5.63
CA ALA A 403 8.05 3.81 5.00
C ALA A 403 7.48 2.71 5.92
N CYS A 404 6.91 1.66 5.35
CA CYS A 404 6.48 0.47 6.07
C CYS A 404 7.65 -0.54 6.23
N PRO A 405 7.45 -1.71 6.88
CA PRO A 405 8.53 -2.67 7.14
C PRO A 405 9.29 -3.16 5.91
N VAL A 406 8.65 -3.13 4.75
CA VAL A 406 9.26 -3.56 3.49
C VAL A 406 9.69 -2.35 2.66
N PRO A 407 10.61 -2.50 1.68
CA PRO A 407 10.98 -1.41 0.78
C PRO A 407 9.76 -0.67 0.27
N THR A 408 9.66 0.62 0.60
CA THR A 408 8.56 1.50 0.23
C THR A 408 9.05 2.51 -0.78
N MET A 409 8.85 2.18 -2.05
CA MET A 409 9.32 2.94 -3.20
C MET A 409 8.37 4.10 -3.49
N LYS A 410 8.85 5.34 -3.39
CA LYS A 410 8.04 6.54 -3.60
C LYS A 410 8.06 6.97 -5.06
N LEU A 411 6.84 7.06 -5.65
CA LEU A 411 6.65 7.51 -7.04
C LEU A 411 5.96 8.87 -7.05
N SER A 412 6.61 9.89 -7.61
CA SER A 412 5.96 11.20 -7.77
C SER A 412 5.01 11.22 -8.96
N SER A 413 3.88 11.92 -8.80
CA SER A 413 2.92 12.19 -9.88
C SER A 413 3.37 13.31 -10.83
N ASN A 414 4.37 14.09 -10.42
CA ASN A 414 4.87 15.25 -11.15
C ASN A 414 6.37 15.47 -10.89
N SER A 415 7.09 15.97 -11.90
CA SER A 415 8.54 16.15 -11.83
C SER A 415 8.97 17.24 -10.85
N ALA A 416 8.15 18.25 -10.62
CA ALA A 416 8.46 19.32 -9.67
C ALA A 416 8.59 18.79 -8.23
N LEU A 417 7.79 17.79 -7.86
CA LEU A 417 7.93 17.10 -6.57
C LEU A 417 9.20 16.26 -6.53
N ALA A 418 9.50 15.52 -7.60
CA ALA A 418 10.70 14.68 -7.68
C ALA A 418 11.99 15.52 -7.52
N GLU A 419 12.04 16.67 -8.16
CA GLU A 419 13.15 17.63 -8.03
C GLU A 419 13.24 18.20 -6.62
N LYS A 420 12.11 18.72 -6.09
CA LYS A 420 12.05 19.37 -4.77
C LYS A 420 12.35 18.41 -3.62
N LYS A 421 11.92 17.15 -3.72
CA LYS A 421 12.01 16.11 -2.69
C LYS A 421 12.85 14.92 -3.13
N GLY A 422 13.97 15.20 -3.79
CA GLY A 422 14.90 14.19 -4.30
C GLY A 422 15.41 13.21 -3.24
N SER A 423 15.40 13.55 -1.95
CA SER A 423 15.73 12.63 -0.84
C SER A 423 14.60 11.67 -0.46
N TRP A 424 13.35 11.89 -0.92
CA TRP A 424 12.20 11.06 -0.61
C TRP A 424 11.73 10.25 -1.82
N ILE A 425 11.78 10.84 -3.01
CA ILE A 425 11.20 10.28 -4.25
C ILE A 425 12.21 9.39 -4.95
N ASP A 426 11.87 8.13 -5.16
CA ASP A 426 12.67 7.14 -5.85
C ASP A 426 12.47 7.19 -7.36
N PHE A 427 11.23 7.43 -7.82
CA PHE A 427 10.84 7.38 -9.22
C PHE A 427 9.96 8.57 -9.62
N ASP A 428 10.25 9.19 -10.76
CA ASP A 428 9.46 10.27 -11.34
C ASP A 428 8.57 9.75 -12.47
N ALA A 429 7.23 9.83 -12.28
CA ALA A 429 6.24 9.56 -13.31
C ALA A 429 5.72 10.83 -14.00
N GLY A 430 6.22 12.00 -13.62
CA GLY A 430 5.84 13.30 -14.21
C GLY A 430 6.01 13.40 -15.74
N PRO A 431 7.04 12.80 -16.36
CA PRO A 431 7.21 12.81 -17.82
C PRO A 431 6.01 12.30 -18.63
N VAL A 432 5.11 11.52 -18.04
CA VAL A 432 3.84 11.10 -18.66
C VAL A 432 2.94 12.30 -19.00
N LEU A 433 3.04 13.41 -18.27
CA LEU A 433 2.30 14.66 -18.60
C LEU A 433 2.82 15.35 -19.85
N GLU A 434 4.01 15.02 -20.31
CA GLU A 434 4.66 15.62 -21.47
C GLU A 434 4.47 14.76 -22.72
N GLU A 435 5.34 13.80 -22.95
CA GLU A 435 5.32 12.99 -24.18
C GLU A 435 5.62 11.50 -23.93
N GLU A 436 5.97 11.10 -22.69
CA GLU A 436 6.24 9.68 -22.37
C GLU A 436 4.93 8.90 -22.26
N SER A 437 4.84 7.72 -22.88
CA SER A 437 3.68 6.87 -22.70
C SER A 437 3.70 6.18 -21.33
N ILE A 438 2.53 5.79 -20.82
CA ILE A 438 2.40 5.03 -19.57
C ILE A 438 3.20 3.73 -19.67
N GLU A 439 3.19 3.06 -20.82
CA GLU A 439 3.87 1.79 -21.05
C GLU A 439 5.39 1.93 -20.93
N VAL A 440 5.97 2.97 -21.55
CA VAL A 440 7.42 3.25 -21.49
C VAL A 440 7.83 3.62 -20.07
N CYS A 441 7.02 4.44 -19.40
CA CYS A 441 7.25 4.80 -17.99
C CYS A 441 7.16 3.56 -17.08
N ALA A 442 6.20 2.66 -17.33
CA ALA A 442 6.06 1.41 -16.60
C ALA A 442 7.24 0.44 -16.81
N GLU A 443 7.85 0.41 -18.01
CA GLU A 443 9.08 -0.35 -18.26
C GLU A 443 10.26 0.17 -17.43
N ARG A 444 10.44 1.47 -17.39
CA ARG A 444 11.48 2.10 -16.52
C ARG A 444 11.23 1.78 -15.03
N LEU A 445 9.95 1.80 -14.62
CA LEU A 445 9.57 1.45 -13.26
C LEU A 445 9.86 -0.02 -12.95
N GLU A 446 9.54 -0.93 -13.87
CA GLU A 446 9.83 -2.36 -13.74
C GLU A 446 11.33 -2.61 -13.57
N GLU A 447 12.17 -1.97 -14.39
CA GLU A 447 13.63 -2.09 -14.26
C GLU A 447 14.10 -1.66 -12.87
N MET A 448 13.55 -0.57 -12.33
CA MET A 448 13.90 -0.12 -10.99
C MET A 448 13.40 -1.09 -9.91
N VAL A 449 12.17 -1.63 -10.04
CA VAL A 449 11.62 -2.64 -9.13
C VAL A 449 12.50 -3.89 -9.11
N LEU A 450 12.98 -4.36 -10.26
CA LEU A 450 13.87 -5.52 -10.34
C LEU A 450 15.25 -5.26 -9.71
N ARG A 451 15.79 -4.04 -9.84
CA ARG A 451 17.01 -3.65 -9.12
C ARG A 451 16.79 -3.62 -7.61
N VAL A 452 15.67 -3.04 -7.15
CA VAL A 452 15.30 -3.01 -5.72
C VAL A 452 15.08 -4.43 -5.20
N ALA A 453 14.39 -5.29 -5.96
CA ALA A 453 14.22 -6.70 -5.62
C ALA A 453 15.55 -7.46 -5.56
N SER A 454 16.54 -7.05 -6.37
CA SER A 454 17.90 -7.61 -6.38
C SER A 454 18.82 -7.04 -5.30
N GLY A 455 18.35 -6.09 -4.47
CA GLY A 455 19.07 -5.59 -3.31
C GLY A 455 19.38 -4.10 -3.32
N GLU A 456 19.06 -3.34 -4.36
CA GLU A 456 19.16 -1.88 -4.32
C GLU A 456 18.25 -1.33 -3.22
N ARG A 457 18.79 -0.46 -2.36
CA ARG A 457 18.00 0.15 -1.26
C ARG A 457 17.30 1.40 -1.76
N VAL A 458 16.01 1.52 -1.44
CA VAL A 458 15.22 2.74 -1.66
C VAL A 458 15.63 3.84 -0.67
N LYS A 459 15.26 5.10 -0.97
CA LYS A 459 15.68 6.26 -0.18
C LYS A 459 15.21 6.22 1.26
N ALA A 460 14.00 5.71 1.50
CA ALA A 460 13.45 5.57 2.83
C ALA A 460 14.22 4.55 3.70
N GLU A 461 14.68 3.44 3.12
CA GLU A 461 15.55 2.48 3.81
C GLU A 461 16.91 3.08 4.16
N LYS A 462 17.52 3.84 3.21
CA LYS A 462 18.79 4.53 3.45
C LYS A 462 18.69 5.57 4.57
N ALA A 463 17.51 6.12 4.79
CA ALA A 463 17.23 7.10 5.83
C ALA A 463 16.73 6.47 7.15
N GLY A 464 16.53 5.14 7.22
CA GLY A 464 16.05 4.44 8.43
C GLY A 464 14.63 4.84 8.83
N LEU A 465 13.73 5.01 7.85
CA LEU A 465 12.36 5.52 8.06
C LEU A 465 11.30 4.42 8.09
N GLN A 466 11.70 3.15 8.24
CA GLN A 466 10.80 2.01 8.29
C GLN A 466 10.09 1.93 9.65
N ASP A 467 8.78 1.77 9.63
CA ASP A 467 7.94 1.72 10.82
C ASP A 467 6.70 0.85 10.57
N ILE A 468 5.94 0.52 11.62
CA ILE A 468 4.67 -0.18 11.54
C ILE A 468 3.54 0.62 12.18
N ALA A 469 2.32 0.37 11.68
CA ALA A 469 1.11 0.77 12.38
C ALA A 469 0.06 -0.34 12.28
N ILE A 470 -0.40 -0.81 13.43
CA ILE A 470 -1.41 -1.87 13.52
C ILE A 470 -2.81 -1.24 13.55
N LEU A 471 -3.76 -1.84 12.82
CA LEU A 471 -5.15 -1.38 12.80
C LEU A 471 -5.77 -1.47 14.20
N LYS A 472 -6.35 -0.36 14.63
CA LYS A 472 -7.11 -0.25 15.88
C LYS A 472 -8.42 0.49 15.62
N THR A 473 -9.52 -0.11 16.05
CA THR A 473 -10.89 0.42 15.87
C THR A 473 -11.68 0.51 17.16
N GLY A 474 -11.34 -0.28 18.18
CA GLY A 474 -12.08 -0.41 19.42
C GLY A 474 -11.56 0.44 20.58
N VAL A 475 -12.10 0.17 21.75
CA VAL A 475 -11.70 0.80 23.01
C VAL A 475 -10.47 0.11 23.61
N THR A 476 -9.76 0.84 24.49
CA THR A 476 -8.66 0.30 25.29
C THR A 476 -9.13 0.18 26.74
N LEU A 477 -8.75 -0.91 27.45
CA LEU A 477 -9.04 -1.14 28.87
C LEU A 477 -8.29 -0.14 29.75
#